data_5c42c91a9da6028c95ec08a108a629fb
#
_entry.id   5c42c91a9da6028c95ec08a108a629fb
#
_cell.length_a   1.000
_cell.length_b   1.000
_cell.length_c   1.000
_cell.angle_alpha   90.00
_cell.angle_beta   90.00
_cell.angle_gamma   90.00
#
_symmetry.space_group_name_H-M   'P 1'
#
loop_
_entity.id
_entity.type
_entity.pdbx_description
1 polymer ?
#
loop_
_entity_poly.entity_id
_entity_poly.type
_entity_poly.pdbx_seq_one_letter_code
_entity_poly.pdbx_strand_id
1 'polypeptide(L)'
;LSVTLFLEDPDSYDGGVLVIEDYFGTQQVKLPAGHAVVYPSSSLHHVTPVTRGVRTASFFWLQSMVRDNEARRLLFGLDQSIQRLTGQLGGGDRSVIELTGTYHNLLRRWADA
;
A
#
# COMPACT_ATOMS: atom_id res chain seq x y z
N LEU A 1 8.41 0.46 -5.02
CA LEU A 1 7.09 1.00 -4.70
C LEU A 1 7.02 2.48 -5.08
N SER A 2 5.89 2.90 -5.57
CA SER A 2 5.59 4.30 -5.84
C SER A 2 4.73 4.87 -4.73
N VAL A 3 4.97 6.12 -4.37
CA VAL A 3 4.19 6.84 -3.37
C VAL A 3 3.71 8.14 -3.98
N THR A 4 2.43 8.43 -3.80
CA THR A 4 1.87 9.75 -4.11
C THR A 4 1.35 10.37 -2.82
N LEU A 5 1.91 11.52 -2.45
CA LEU A 5 1.46 12.34 -1.33
C LEU A 5 0.59 13.45 -1.87
N PHE A 6 -0.66 13.49 -1.44
CA PHE A 6 -1.63 14.52 -1.83
C PHE A 6 -1.41 15.78 -0.99
N LEU A 7 -1.35 16.93 -1.63
CA LEU A 7 -1.06 18.23 -0.98
C LEU A 7 -2.22 19.24 -1.10
N GLU A 8 -3.32 18.85 -1.78
CA GLU A 8 -4.52 19.68 -1.91
C GLU A 8 -5.73 18.87 -1.50
N ASP A 9 -6.73 19.54 -0.95
CA ASP A 9 -7.99 18.89 -0.61
C ASP A 9 -8.75 18.47 -1.88
N PRO A 10 -9.41 17.30 -1.88
CA PRO A 10 -10.06 16.77 -3.07
C PRO A 10 -11.17 17.66 -3.60
N ASP A 11 -11.80 18.50 -2.75
CA ASP A 11 -12.85 19.42 -3.15
C ASP A 11 -12.33 20.71 -3.80
N SER A 12 -11.02 20.98 -3.72
CA SER A 12 -10.40 22.19 -4.26
C SER A 12 -10.12 22.11 -5.75
N TYR A 13 -10.26 20.94 -6.35
CA TYR A 13 -10.04 20.72 -7.78
C TYR A 13 -10.99 19.64 -8.32
N ASP A 14 -11.29 19.71 -9.60
CA ASP A 14 -12.07 18.71 -10.32
C ASP A 14 -11.17 17.90 -11.25
N GLY A 15 -11.47 16.62 -11.42
CA GLY A 15 -10.58 15.70 -12.10
C GLY A 15 -9.36 15.41 -11.27
N GLY A 16 -8.22 15.20 -11.91
CA GLY A 16 -6.97 14.94 -11.21
C GLY A 16 -7.00 13.68 -10.35
N VAL A 17 -7.73 12.66 -10.78
CA VAL A 17 -7.85 11.39 -10.09
C VAL A 17 -6.68 10.51 -10.47
N LEU A 18 -5.98 9.96 -9.48
CA LEU A 18 -4.96 8.95 -9.72
C LEU A 18 -5.64 7.62 -10.00
N VAL A 19 -5.41 7.07 -11.18
CA VAL A 19 -5.96 5.79 -11.61
C VAL A 19 -4.84 4.77 -11.64
N ILE A 20 -5.00 3.69 -10.89
CA ILE A 20 -4.02 2.61 -10.78
C ILE A 20 -4.68 1.34 -11.32
N GLU A 21 -4.09 0.77 -12.38
CA GLU A 21 -4.58 -0.43 -13.03
C GLU A 21 -3.76 -1.64 -12.59
N ASP A 22 -4.46 -2.66 -12.15
CA ASP A 22 -3.88 -3.93 -11.73
C ASP A 22 -4.61 -5.07 -12.45
N TYR A 23 -4.09 -6.30 -12.36
CA TYR A 23 -4.69 -7.50 -12.95
C TYR A 23 -6.14 -7.73 -12.51
N PHE A 24 -6.49 -7.29 -11.32
CA PHE A 24 -7.80 -7.53 -10.71
C PHE A 24 -8.74 -6.33 -10.76
N GLY A 25 -8.37 -5.29 -11.47
CA GLY A 25 -9.22 -4.14 -11.66
C GLY A 25 -8.47 -2.81 -11.54
N THR A 26 -9.27 -1.76 -11.50
CA THR A 26 -8.80 -0.39 -11.50
C THR A 26 -9.18 0.28 -10.18
N GLN A 27 -8.22 0.96 -9.56
CA GLN A 27 -8.45 1.77 -8.36
C GLN A 27 -8.39 3.24 -8.74
N GLN A 28 -9.34 4.02 -8.23
CA GLN A 28 -9.35 5.49 -8.37
C GLN A 28 -9.05 6.10 -7.01
N VAL A 29 -8.04 6.94 -6.94
CA VAL A 29 -7.54 7.50 -5.69
C VAL A 29 -7.51 9.02 -5.76
N LYS A 30 -8.19 9.67 -4.83
CA LYS A 30 -8.22 11.12 -4.67
C LYS A 30 -8.38 11.40 -3.17
N LEU A 31 -7.29 11.69 -2.49
CA LEU A 31 -7.22 11.73 -1.04
C LEU A 31 -7.12 13.16 -0.50
N PRO A 32 -7.49 13.38 0.77
CA PRO A 32 -7.28 14.66 1.45
C PRO A 32 -5.80 15.04 1.53
N ALA A 33 -5.52 16.33 1.65
CA ALA A 33 -4.19 16.85 1.84
C ALA A 33 -3.50 16.18 3.04
N GLY A 34 -2.26 15.80 2.87
CA GLY A 34 -1.45 15.11 3.89
C GLY A 34 -1.60 13.59 3.88
N HIS A 35 -2.50 13.03 3.07
CA HIS A 35 -2.63 11.59 2.88
C HIS A 35 -1.76 11.11 1.72
N ALA A 36 -1.33 9.89 1.81
CA ALA A 36 -0.52 9.26 0.77
C ALA A 36 -1.07 7.88 0.39
N VAL A 37 -0.82 7.47 -0.83
CA VAL A 37 -1.05 6.11 -1.31
C VAL A 37 0.27 5.51 -1.74
N VAL A 38 0.47 4.24 -1.38
CA VAL A 38 1.64 3.44 -1.77
C VAL A 38 1.16 2.33 -2.68
N TYR A 39 1.79 2.17 -3.82
CA TYR A 39 1.38 1.18 -4.80
C TYR A 39 2.59 0.62 -5.56
N PRO A 40 2.45 -0.59 -6.17
CA PRO A 40 3.54 -1.16 -6.96
C PRO A 40 3.87 -0.28 -8.15
N SER A 41 5.15 0.05 -8.32
CA SER A 41 5.62 0.87 -9.46
C SER A 41 5.39 0.19 -10.80
N SER A 42 5.27 -1.13 -10.81
CA SER A 42 5.01 -1.94 -12.01
C SER A 42 3.57 -1.82 -12.52
N SER A 43 2.63 -1.29 -11.74
CA SER A 43 1.25 -1.07 -12.18
C SER A 43 1.20 0.04 -13.22
N LEU A 44 0.25 -0.07 -14.16
CA LEU A 44 -0.10 1.05 -15.03
C LEU A 44 -0.84 2.09 -14.20
N HIS A 45 -0.43 3.33 -14.29
CA HIS A 45 -1.10 4.40 -13.55
C HIS A 45 -0.97 5.73 -14.29
N HIS A 46 -1.99 6.54 -14.13
CA HIS A 46 -2.04 7.88 -14.70
C HIS A 46 -2.91 8.79 -13.85
N VAL A 47 -2.84 10.08 -14.10
CA VAL A 47 -3.70 11.07 -13.47
C VAL A 47 -4.65 11.61 -14.53
N THR A 48 -5.96 11.62 -14.23
CA THR A 48 -6.95 12.19 -15.13
C THR A 48 -6.78 13.71 -15.23
N PRO A 49 -7.22 14.35 -16.36
CA PRO A 49 -7.08 15.79 -16.50
C PRO A 49 -7.76 16.56 -15.37
N VAL A 50 -7.10 17.62 -14.91
CA VAL A 50 -7.67 18.59 -13.97
C VAL A 50 -8.50 19.57 -14.76
N THR A 51 -9.80 19.69 -14.43
CA THR A 51 -10.75 20.54 -15.15
C THR A 51 -11.10 21.81 -14.41
N ARG A 52 -10.81 21.88 -13.10
CA ARG A 52 -11.00 23.05 -12.24
C ARG A 52 -9.97 23.00 -11.12
N GLY A 53 -9.47 24.17 -10.73
CA GLY A 53 -8.51 24.27 -9.62
C GLY A 53 -7.11 23.79 -9.98
N VAL A 54 -6.32 23.53 -8.96
CA VAL A 54 -4.95 23.07 -9.07
C VAL A 54 -4.77 21.82 -8.24
N ARG A 55 -4.21 20.78 -8.83
CA ARG A 55 -3.79 19.57 -8.14
C ARG A 55 -2.29 19.67 -7.85
N THR A 56 -1.93 19.66 -6.57
CA THR A 56 -0.53 19.60 -6.14
C THR A 56 -0.31 18.27 -5.42
N ALA A 57 0.73 17.57 -5.83
CA ALA A 57 1.12 16.31 -5.22
C ALA A 57 2.63 16.15 -5.28
N SER A 58 3.18 15.38 -4.35
CA SER A 58 4.55 14.91 -4.40
C SER A 58 4.55 13.42 -4.70
N PHE A 59 5.42 12.98 -5.59
CA PHE A 59 5.58 11.56 -5.85
C PHE A 59 7.05 11.17 -5.72
N PHE A 60 7.28 9.96 -5.22
CA PHE A 60 8.62 9.45 -5.03
C PHE A 60 8.59 7.92 -5.00
N TRP A 61 9.76 7.32 -5.07
CA TRP A 61 9.92 5.88 -4.99
C TRP A 61 10.44 5.47 -3.63
N LEU A 62 9.94 4.34 -3.14
CA LEU A 62 10.47 3.64 -1.98
C LEU A 62 11.01 2.28 -2.44
N GLN A 63 12.20 1.96 -1.99
CA GLN A 63 12.72 0.61 -2.17
C GLN A 63 12.21 -0.26 -1.03
N SER A 64 11.45 -1.30 -1.37
CA SER A 64 11.05 -2.30 -0.38
C SER A 64 12.23 -3.19 -0.04
N MET A 65 12.36 -3.58 1.23
CA MET A 65 13.31 -4.62 1.63
C MET A 65 12.96 -5.96 0.98
N VAL A 66 11.69 -6.20 0.72
CA VAL A 66 11.23 -7.38 -0.02
C VAL A 66 10.90 -6.94 -1.43
N ARG A 67 11.75 -7.28 -2.39
CA ARG A 67 11.63 -6.80 -3.77
C ARG A 67 10.52 -7.47 -4.55
N ASP A 68 10.32 -8.77 -4.31
CA ASP A 68 9.33 -9.53 -5.04
C ASP A 68 7.89 -9.14 -4.64
N ASN A 69 7.07 -8.81 -5.63
CA ASN A 69 5.68 -8.40 -5.40
C ASN A 69 4.84 -9.52 -4.78
N GLU A 70 5.06 -10.76 -5.22
CA GLU A 70 4.30 -11.90 -4.67
C GLU A 70 4.70 -12.19 -3.22
N ALA A 71 5.98 -12.11 -2.89
CA ALA A 71 6.45 -12.27 -1.52
C ALA A 71 5.84 -11.21 -0.59
N ARG A 72 5.78 -9.94 -1.04
CA ARG A 72 5.11 -8.88 -0.26
C ARG A 72 3.63 -9.16 -0.07
N ARG A 73 2.97 -9.65 -1.11
CA ARG A 73 1.54 -10.00 -1.04
C ARG A 73 1.28 -11.13 -0.04
N LEU A 74 2.12 -12.16 -0.05
CA LEU A 74 2.03 -13.26 0.90
C LEU A 74 2.25 -12.78 2.34
N LEU A 75 3.25 -11.95 2.56
CA LEU A 75 3.52 -11.35 3.88
C LEU A 75 2.35 -10.48 4.35
N PHE A 76 1.78 -9.68 3.46
CA PHE A 76 0.61 -8.86 3.80
C PHE A 76 -0.58 -9.72 4.21
N GLY A 77 -0.91 -10.75 3.43
CA GLY A 77 -2.01 -11.67 3.76
C GLY A 77 -1.80 -12.39 5.08
N LEU A 78 -0.59 -12.85 5.34
CA LEU A 78 -0.23 -13.50 6.60
C LEU A 78 -0.34 -12.51 7.77
N ASP A 79 0.16 -11.30 7.64
CA ASP A 79 0.07 -10.26 8.66
C ASP A 79 -1.39 -9.91 8.99
N GLN A 80 -2.25 -9.75 7.98
CA GLN A 80 -3.67 -9.49 8.19
C GLN A 80 -4.36 -10.61 8.97
N SER A 81 -4.03 -11.86 8.66
CA SER A 81 -4.56 -13.01 9.38
C SER A 81 -4.07 -13.06 10.82
N ILE A 82 -2.80 -12.78 11.05
CA ILE A 82 -2.23 -12.70 12.40
C ILE A 82 -2.91 -11.61 13.22
N GLN A 83 -3.15 -10.44 12.64
CA GLN A 83 -3.82 -9.34 13.33
C GLN A 83 -5.26 -9.71 13.71
N ARG A 84 -6.01 -10.35 12.81
CA ARG A 84 -7.37 -10.82 13.12
C ARG A 84 -7.37 -11.85 14.25
N LEU A 85 -6.46 -12.82 14.20
CA LEU A 85 -6.34 -13.84 15.25
C LEU A 85 -5.90 -13.24 16.59
N THR A 86 -5.00 -12.29 16.57
CA THR A 86 -4.58 -11.56 17.75
C THR A 86 -5.77 -10.85 18.42
N GLY A 87 -6.64 -10.23 17.63
CA GLY A 87 -7.86 -9.60 18.13
C GLY A 87 -8.85 -10.59 18.75
N GLN A 88 -8.87 -11.84 18.28
CA GLN A 88 -9.79 -12.87 18.76
C GLN A 88 -9.23 -13.67 19.93
N LEU A 89 -7.95 -14.00 19.91
CA LEU A 89 -7.32 -14.96 20.84
C LEU A 89 -6.34 -14.30 21.82
N GLY A 90 -5.94 -13.07 21.55
CA GLY A 90 -4.90 -12.36 22.31
C GLY A 90 -3.49 -12.68 21.84
N GLY A 91 -2.57 -11.75 22.12
CA GLY A 91 -1.17 -11.86 21.70
C GLY A 91 -0.36 -12.95 22.42
N GLY A 92 -0.89 -13.51 23.51
CA GLY A 92 -0.28 -14.60 24.24
C GLY A 92 -0.68 -15.99 23.74
N ASP A 93 -1.61 -16.09 22.81
CA ASP A 93 -2.01 -17.36 22.21
C ASP A 93 -0.85 -18.02 21.46
N ARG A 94 -0.68 -19.33 21.68
CA ARG A 94 0.45 -20.05 21.10
C ARG A 94 0.47 -20.01 19.59
N SER A 95 -0.67 -20.19 18.94
CA SER A 95 -0.76 -20.15 17.48
C SER A 95 -0.43 -18.76 16.93
N VAL A 96 -0.86 -17.70 17.61
CA VAL A 96 -0.53 -16.33 17.24
C VAL A 96 0.99 -16.11 17.34
N ILE A 97 1.62 -16.58 18.40
CA ILE A 97 3.07 -16.47 18.59
C ILE A 97 3.82 -17.22 17.48
N GLU A 98 3.39 -18.45 17.18
CA GLU A 98 4.04 -19.27 16.14
C GLU A 98 3.89 -18.66 14.76
N LEU A 99 2.72 -18.17 14.40
CA LEU A 99 2.47 -17.50 13.12
C LEU A 99 3.28 -16.19 13.00
N THR A 100 3.37 -15.43 14.08
CA THR A 100 4.19 -14.21 14.11
C THR A 100 5.66 -14.56 13.90
N GLY A 101 6.16 -15.63 14.50
CA GLY A 101 7.50 -16.15 14.29
C GLY A 101 7.73 -16.54 12.83
N THR A 102 6.77 -17.22 12.22
CA THR A 102 6.81 -17.59 10.80
C THR A 102 6.86 -16.36 9.90
N TYR A 103 6.04 -15.36 10.19
CA TYR A 103 6.07 -14.08 9.47
C TYR A 103 7.47 -13.45 9.50
N HIS A 104 8.05 -13.32 10.67
CA HIS A 104 9.38 -12.74 10.81
C HIS A 104 10.48 -13.57 10.14
N ASN A 105 10.35 -14.88 10.14
CA ASN A 105 11.29 -15.76 9.46
C ASN A 105 11.20 -15.64 7.94
N LEU A 106 9.99 -15.53 7.41
CA LEU A 106 9.77 -15.28 5.97
C LEU A 106 10.30 -13.89 5.58
N LEU A 107 10.06 -12.88 6.40
CA LEU A 107 10.60 -11.55 6.16
C LEU A 107 12.13 -11.57 6.10
N ARG A 108 12.78 -12.23 7.04
CA ARG A 108 14.25 -12.39 7.03
C ARG A 108 14.75 -13.13 5.79
N ARG A 109 14.02 -14.16 5.36
CA ARG A 109 14.37 -14.95 4.19
C ARG A 109 14.29 -14.17 2.88
N TRP A 110 13.28 -13.32 2.77
CA TRP A 110 13.01 -12.58 1.53
C TRP A 110 13.55 -11.16 1.52
N ALA A 111 13.96 -10.64 2.66
CA ALA A 111 14.50 -9.30 2.75
C ALA A 111 15.86 -9.21 2.03
N ASP A 112 16.01 -8.14 1.28
CA ASP A 112 17.25 -7.77 0.60
C ASP A 112 17.66 -6.39 1.17
N ALA A 113 18.49 -6.45 2.18
CA ALA A 113 18.93 -5.28 2.93
C ALA A 113 20.43 -5.08 2.83
#